data_da48de9c125619e9ac67bf76f18b20cc
#
_entry.id   da48de9c125619e9ac67bf76f18b20cc
#
_cell.length_a   1.000
_cell.length_b   1.000
_cell.length_c   1.000
_cell.angle_alpha   90.00
_cell.angle_beta   90.00
_cell.angle_gamma   90.00
#
_symmetry.space_group_name_H-M   'P 1'
#
loop_
_entity.id
_entity.type
_entity.pdbx_description
1 polymer ?
#
loop_
_entity_poly.entity_id
_entity_poly.type
_entity_poly.pdbx_seq_one_letter_code
_entity_poly.pdbx_strand_id
1 'polypeptide(L)'
;MKKNKIAILTEHKSINYGSVLQTHSLYNILSKKNNVYILNYRGFKYHLKEFKDFFFKFDLKKIQNSVSLYGKIRGFMRPLNHQPTKLLHSKKKISSFYFDKIVVGSDEMWNYNNPYRGKDFTFFGENWNCKEKVSYATSFGATNDIADFKVRIKKNLKNFSSISIRDFHSKKILDEIGISSEVVLDPTFMWDFKEKKIDFLRNYVFVYGYFDTNTSKSIIKYCKQNNLKTFTPQSSNKWCDVVLAISPTEWVDYLFSSKYVFTSSFHGTIFSIKYRKNFIYFWDYWSFNKVYNILEHLSLKNHFFQNENTFKVLKKENTFQNDFKSKINSLIDNR
;
A
#
# COMPACT_ATOMS: atom_id res chain seq x y z
N MET A 1 -20.92 -26.90 -2.78
CA MET A 1 -21.45 -25.55 -3.07
C MET A 1 -20.68 -24.90 -4.22
N LYS A 2 -21.35 -24.22 -5.15
CA LYS A 2 -20.72 -23.50 -6.24
C LYS A 2 -19.95 -22.30 -5.66
N LYS A 3 -18.64 -22.21 -5.94
CA LYS A 3 -17.82 -21.07 -5.47
C LYS A 3 -18.24 -19.79 -6.19
N ASN A 4 -18.38 -18.69 -5.46
CA ASN A 4 -18.66 -17.38 -6.04
C ASN A 4 -17.52 -16.91 -6.93
N LYS A 5 -17.86 -16.26 -8.03
CA LYS A 5 -16.91 -15.61 -8.95
C LYS A 5 -16.68 -14.18 -8.50
N ILE A 6 -15.54 -13.91 -7.89
CA ILE A 6 -15.18 -12.60 -7.33
C ILE A 6 -14.09 -11.95 -8.18
N ALA A 7 -14.25 -10.67 -8.48
CA ALA A 7 -13.19 -9.88 -9.09
C ALA A 7 -12.63 -8.84 -8.10
N ILE A 8 -11.32 -8.64 -8.12
CA ILE A 8 -10.63 -7.57 -7.39
C ILE A 8 -10.22 -6.50 -8.39
N LEU A 9 -10.60 -5.25 -8.13
CA LEU A 9 -10.19 -4.08 -8.88
C LEU A 9 -9.22 -3.26 -8.02
N THR A 10 -7.92 -3.37 -8.27
CA THR A 10 -6.87 -2.74 -7.48
C THR A 10 -5.62 -2.46 -8.31
N GLU A 11 -4.68 -1.69 -7.74
CA GLU A 11 -3.35 -1.48 -8.32
C GLU A 11 -2.47 -2.72 -8.10
N HIS A 12 -2.24 -3.47 -9.16
CA HIS A 12 -1.56 -4.77 -9.09
C HIS A 12 -0.31 -4.89 -9.98
N LYS A 13 0.00 -3.87 -10.78
CA LYS A 13 1.12 -3.89 -11.74
C LYS A 13 2.09 -2.72 -11.57
N SER A 14 1.98 -1.97 -10.50
CA SER A 14 2.93 -0.90 -10.20
C SER A 14 4.27 -1.44 -9.70
N ILE A 15 5.35 -0.67 -9.92
CA ILE A 15 6.65 -0.92 -9.31
C ILE A 15 6.62 -0.43 -7.85
N ASN A 16 5.70 -0.99 -7.06
CA ASN A 16 5.49 -0.63 -5.66
C ASN A 16 5.23 -1.90 -4.86
N TYR A 17 6.13 -2.20 -3.92
CA TYR A 17 6.02 -3.40 -3.08
C TYR A 17 4.70 -3.46 -2.32
N GLY A 18 4.28 -2.34 -1.72
CA GLY A 18 3.05 -2.29 -0.97
C GLY A 18 1.82 -2.62 -1.81
N SER A 19 1.72 -2.02 -3.01
CA SER A 19 0.58 -2.26 -3.92
C SER A 19 0.49 -3.72 -4.37
N VAL A 20 1.61 -4.39 -4.61
CA VAL A 20 1.57 -5.80 -5.02
C VAL A 20 1.36 -6.74 -3.84
N LEU A 21 1.93 -6.44 -2.67
CA LEU A 21 1.76 -7.24 -1.45
C LEU A 21 0.30 -7.19 -0.95
N GLN A 22 -0.35 -6.00 -0.98
CA GLN A 22 -1.76 -5.90 -0.60
C GLN A 22 -2.67 -6.65 -1.58
N THR A 23 -2.39 -6.57 -2.90
CA THR A 23 -3.15 -7.33 -3.91
C THR A 23 -3.00 -8.83 -3.69
N HIS A 24 -1.78 -9.31 -3.49
CA HIS A 24 -1.48 -10.72 -3.21
C HIS A 24 -2.20 -11.18 -1.94
N SER A 25 -2.18 -10.40 -0.89
CA SER A 25 -2.84 -10.73 0.39
C SER A 25 -4.35 -10.85 0.22
N LEU A 26 -4.99 -9.84 -0.35
CA LEU A 26 -6.44 -9.84 -0.57
C LEU A 26 -6.88 -11.00 -1.49
N TYR A 27 -6.14 -11.22 -2.59
CA TYR A 27 -6.41 -12.33 -3.49
C TYR A 27 -6.39 -13.67 -2.76
N ASN A 28 -5.32 -13.96 -2.01
CA ASN A 28 -5.17 -15.25 -1.34
C ASN A 28 -6.17 -15.46 -0.21
N ILE A 29 -6.52 -14.41 0.55
CA ILE A 29 -7.56 -14.46 1.58
C ILE A 29 -8.90 -14.85 0.96
N LEU A 30 -9.32 -14.17 -0.10
CA LEU A 30 -10.60 -14.43 -0.77
C LEU A 30 -10.62 -15.77 -1.51
N SER A 31 -9.48 -16.21 -2.06
CA SER A 31 -9.35 -17.45 -2.84
C SER A 31 -9.55 -18.71 -2.00
N LYS A 32 -9.45 -18.62 -0.67
CA LYS A 32 -9.70 -19.77 0.22
C LYS A 32 -11.11 -20.37 0.02
N LYS A 33 -12.10 -19.53 -0.28
CA LYS A 33 -13.51 -19.94 -0.38
C LYS A 33 -14.17 -19.62 -1.73
N ASN A 34 -13.49 -18.86 -2.61
CA ASN A 34 -14.09 -18.33 -3.84
C ASN A 34 -13.19 -18.54 -5.06
N ASN A 35 -13.76 -18.39 -6.26
CA ASN A 35 -13.03 -18.26 -7.50
C ASN A 35 -12.70 -16.78 -7.70
N VAL A 36 -11.46 -16.40 -7.43
CA VAL A 36 -11.02 -14.99 -7.43
C VAL A 36 -10.23 -14.67 -8.68
N TYR A 37 -10.46 -13.47 -9.20
CA TYR A 37 -9.79 -12.91 -10.37
C TYR A 37 -9.34 -11.49 -10.07
N ILE A 38 -8.19 -11.06 -10.61
CA ILE A 38 -7.77 -9.67 -10.60
C ILE A 38 -8.19 -9.04 -11.91
N LEU A 39 -8.99 -7.97 -11.87
CA LEU A 39 -9.32 -7.19 -13.06
C LEU A 39 -8.10 -6.45 -13.58
N ASN A 40 -7.65 -6.84 -14.75
CA ASN A 40 -6.49 -6.24 -15.39
C ASN A 40 -6.88 -4.91 -16.07
N TYR A 41 -7.38 -3.96 -15.27
CA TYR A 41 -7.84 -2.67 -15.73
C TYR A 41 -6.78 -1.58 -15.55
N ARG A 42 -6.51 -0.84 -16.63
CA ARG A 42 -5.72 0.39 -16.63
C ARG A 42 -6.35 1.40 -17.59
N GLY A 43 -6.72 2.55 -17.08
CA GLY A 43 -7.26 3.62 -17.91
C GLY A 43 -6.23 4.13 -18.93
N PHE A 44 -6.71 4.69 -20.03
CA PHE A 44 -5.85 5.20 -21.11
C PHE A 44 -4.84 6.27 -20.62
N LYS A 45 -5.25 7.16 -19.70
CA LYS A 45 -4.38 8.18 -19.10
C LYS A 45 -3.18 7.56 -18.35
N TYR A 46 -3.37 6.40 -17.72
CA TYR A 46 -2.31 5.68 -17.03
C TYR A 46 -1.18 5.31 -18.01
N HIS A 47 -1.54 4.72 -19.16
CA HIS A 47 -0.53 4.32 -20.15
C HIS A 47 0.23 5.49 -20.75
N LEU A 48 -0.48 6.58 -21.08
CA LEU A 48 0.17 7.78 -21.62
C LEU A 48 1.19 8.37 -20.65
N LYS A 49 0.86 8.38 -19.36
CA LYS A 49 1.76 8.94 -18.35
C LYS A 49 2.91 8.01 -18.02
N GLU A 50 2.65 6.71 -17.87
CA GLU A 50 3.69 5.70 -17.66
C GLU A 50 4.71 5.72 -18.82
N PHE A 51 4.23 5.84 -20.06
CA PHE A 51 5.07 6.00 -21.25
C PHE A 51 5.91 7.28 -21.21
N LYS A 52 5.30 8.43 -20.87
CA LYS A 52 6.05 9.70 -20.73
C LYS A 52 7.10 9.61 -19.62
N ASP A 53 6.75 9.11 -18.44
CA ASP A 53 7.68 9.00 -17.31
C ASP A 53 8.83 8.03 -17.62
N PHE A 54 8.60 7.01 -18.45
CA PHE A 54 9.64 6.09 -18.91
C PHE A 54 10.63 6.78 -19.87
N PHE A 55 10.15 7.54 -20.85
CA PHE A 55 10.99 8.18 -21.85
C PHE A 55 11.72 9.45 -21.36
N PHE A 56 11.12 10.21 -20.43
CA PHE A 56 11.70 11.48 -19.97
C PHE A 56 12.69 11.34 -18.78
N LYS A 57 12.83 10.16 -18.19
CA LYS A 57 13.76 9.91 -17.06
C LYS A 57 14.91 8.99 -17.44
N PHE A 58 15.65 9.32 -18.50
CA PHE A 58 16.78 8.52 -19.00
C PHE A 58 17.97 8.55 -18.03
N ASP A 59 18.09 7.51 -17.17
CA ASP A 59 19.31 7.15 -16.43
C ASP A 59 19.48 5.63 -16.57
N LEU A 60 20.48 5.19 -17.33
CA LEU A 60 20.70 3.77 -17.67
C LEU A 60 20.77 2.85 -16.44
N LYS A 61 21.40 3.27 -15.33
CA LYS A 61 21.45 2.50 -14.08
C LYS A 61 20.08 2.40 -13.39
N LYS A 62 19.27 3.46 -13.46
CA LYS A 62 17.87 3.42 -12.98
C LYS A 62 17.02 2.47 -13.81
N ILE A 63 17.26 2.42 -15.13
CA ILE A 63 16.53 1.54 -16.04
C ILE A 63 16.80 0.08 -15.69
N GLN A 64 18.05 -0.35 -15.54
CA GLN A 64 18.40 -1.74 -15.21
C GLN A 64 17.76 -2.20 -13.88
N ASN A 65 17.88 -1.38 -12.83
CA ASN A 65 17.24 -1.71 -11.54
C ASN A 65 15.72 -1.74 -11.63
N SER A 66 15.11 -0.82 -12.39
CA SER A 66 13.66 -0.79 -12.60
C SER A 66 13.17 -1.97 -13.42
N VAL A 67 13.89 -2.38 -14.46
CA VAL A 67 13.59 -3.57 -15.27
C VAL A 67 13.73 -4.84 -14.45
N SER A 68 14.80 -4.98 -13.66
CA SER A 68 14.98 -6.11 -12.74
C SER A 68 13.86 -6.19 -11.72
N LEU A 69 13.53 -5.08 -11.07
CA LEU A 69 12.44 -5.00 -10.10
C LEU A 69 11.08 -5.32 -10.74
N TYR A 70 10.82 -4.77 -11.94
CA TYR A 70 9.59 -5.08 -12.68
C TYR A 70 9.48 -6.57 -13.01
N GLY A 71 10.57 -7.21 -13.43
CA GLY A 71 10.63 -8.65 -13.67
C GLY A 71 10.32 -9.46 -12.41
N LYS A 72 10.91 -9.10 -11.27
CA LYS A 72 10.66 -9.75 -9.97
C LYS A 72 9.22 -9.58 -9.48
N ILE A 73 8.65 -8.38 -9.62
CA ILE A 73 7.24 -8.10 -9.29
C ILE A 73 6.32 -8.91 -10.20
N ARG A 74 6.59 -8.93 -11.50
CA ARG A 74 5.77 -9.69 -12.46
C ARG A 74 5.82 -11.19 -12.18
N GLY A 75 6.98 -11.74 -11.86
CA GLY A 75 7.15 -13.13 -11.45
C GLY A 75 6.33 -13.47 -10.21
N PHE A 76 6.37 -12.60 -9.20
CA PHE A 76 5.59 -12.74 -7.97
C PHE A 76 4.07 -12.71 -8.21
N MET A 77 3.61 -11.86 -9.12
CA MET A 77 2.19 -11.70 -9.42
C MET A 77 1.65 -12.68 -10.47
N ARG A 78 2.55 -13.38 -11.20
CA ARG A 78 2.17 -14.30 -12.29
C ARG A 78 1.24 -15.46 -11.85
N PRO A 79 1.40 -16.07 -10.67
CA PRO A 79 0.53 -17.16 -10.24
C PRO A 79 -0.93 -16.75 -9.99
N LEU A 80 -1.23 -15.44 -9.88
CA LEU A 80 -2.57 -14.95 -9.60
C LEU A 80 -3.40 -14.92 -10.89
N ASN A 81 -4.67 -15.31 -10.79
CA ASN A 81 -5.60 -15.26 -11.91
C ASN A 81 -5.92 -13.81 -12.30
N HIS A 82 -5.65 -13.46 -13.54
CA HIS A 82 -5.99 -12.17 -14.12
C HIS A 82 -7.12 -12.30 -15.13
N GLN A 83 -8.14 -11.49 -14.97
CA GLN A 83 -9.29 -11.48 -15.88
C GLN A 83 -9.58 -10.03 -16.33
N PRO A 84 -9.61 -9.75 -17.61
CA PRO A 84 -9.17 -10.64 -18.70
C PRO A 84 -7.64 -10.79 -18.69
N THR A 85 -7.14 -11.82 -19.38
CA THR A 85 -5.69 -12.06 -19.54
C THR A 85 -4.97 -10.92 -20.26
N LYS A 86 -5.69 -10.22 -21.17
CA LYS A 86 -5.23 -8.98 -21.82
C LYS A 86 -5.72 -7.75 -21.06
N LEU A 87 -4.90 -6.69 -21.09
CA LEU A 87 -5.18 -5.44 -20.43
C LEU A 87 -6.47 -4.77 -20.96
N LEU A 88 -7.33 -4.33 -20.05
CA LEU A 88 -8.52 -3.53 -20.38
C LEU A 88 -8.15 -2.05 -20.44
N HIS A 89 -8.29 -1.45 -21.61
CA HIS A 89 -8.09 -0.01 -21.80
C HIS A 89 -9.41 0.78 -21.80
N SER A 90 -10.53 0.10 -21.93
CA SER A 90 -11.86 0.72 -22.06
C SER A 90 -12.76 0.37 -20.88
N LYS A 91 -13.42 1.38 -20.34
CA LYS A 91 -14.44 1.23 -19.28
C LYS A 91 -15.61 0.34 -19.74
N LYS A 92 -16.01 0.40 -21.02
CA LYS A 92 -17.06 -0.46 -21.60
C LYS A 92 -16.71 -1.95 -21.58
N LYS A 93 -15.42 -2.30 -21.60
CA LYS A 93 -15.00 -3.71 -21.55
C LYS A 93 -15.15 -4.35 -20.18
N ILE A 94 -15.20 -3.57 -19.09
CA ILE A 94 -15.45 -4.13 -17.75
C ILE A 94 -16.86 -4.70 -17.68
N SER A 95 -17.86 -4.02 -18.24
CA SER A 95 -19.24 -4.47 -18.22
C SER A 95 -19.51 -5.75 -19.04
N SER A 96 -18.58 -6.15 -19.91
CA SER A 96 -18.70 -7.41 -20.66
C SER A 96 -18.41 -8.67 -19.83
N PHE A 97 -17.86 -8.51 -18.62
CA PHE A 97 -17.56 -9.62 -17.70
C PHE A 97 -18.51 -9.57 -16.52
N TYR A 98 -19.25 -10.64 -16.29
CA TYR A 98 -20.12 -10.79 -15.13
C TYR A 98 -19.38 -11.45 -13.97
N PHE A 99 -19.57 -10.90 -12.77
CA PHE A 99 -19.09 -11.46 -11.51
C PHE A 99 -20.21 -11.47 -10.47
N ASP A 100 -20.19 -12.45 -9.56
CA ASP A 100 -21.09 -12.42 -8.41
C ASP A 100 -20.77 -11.22 -7.50
N LYS A 101 -19.47 -10.88 -7.37
CA LYS A 101 -19.00 -9.74 -6.58
C LYS A 101 -17.78 -9.08 -7.21
N ILE A 102 -17.75 -7.75 -7.22
CA ILE A 102 -16.54 -6.99 -7.51
C ILE A 102 -16.13 -6.23 -6.24
N VAL A 103 -14.87 -6.43 -5.84
CA VAL A 103 -14.24 -5.77 -4.70
C VAL A 103 -13.26 -4.73 -5.21
N VAL A 104 -13.47 -3.45 -4.90
CA VAL A 104 -12.46 -2.42 -5.12
C VAL A 104 -11.57 -2.27 -3.88
N GLY A 105 -10.26 -2.23 -4.12
CA GLY A 105 -9.28 -2.13 -3.03
C GLY A 105 -8.46 -3.42 -2.89
N SER A 106 -7.60 -3.52 -1.95
CA SER A 106 -7.16 -2.42 -1.07
C SER A 106 -6.43 -1.30 -1.85
N ASP A 107 -5.72 -0.43 -1.16
CA ASP A 107 -4.91 0.66 -1.69
C ASP A 107 -5.70 1.96 -1.97
N GLU A 108 -5.04 2.99 -2.48
CA GLU A 108 -5.59 4.32 -2.77
C GLU A 108 -6.47 4.35 -4.04
N MET A 109 -7.41 3.42 -4.15
CA MET A 109 -8.23 3.31 -5.35
C MET A 109 -9.19 4.50 -5.53
N TRP A 110 -9.52 5.18 -4.42
CA TRP A 110 -10.37 6.37 -4.40
C TRP A 110 -9.58 7.68 -4.31
N ASN A 111 -8.24 7.63 -4.44
CA ASN A 111 -7.42 8.83 -4.52
C ASN A 111 -7.74 9.60 -5.81
N TYR A 112 -8.68 10.53 -5.67
CA TYR A 112 -9.21 11.31 -6.77
C TYR A 112 -8.17 12.23 -7.43
N ASN A 113 -7.19 12.68 -6.65
CA ASN A 113 -6.09 13.52 -7.12
C ASN A 113 -4.89 12.72 -7.66
N ASN A 114 -4.99 11.37 -7.70
CA ASN A 114 -3.91 10.56 -8.23
C ASN A 114 -3.65 10.90 -9.71
N PRO A 115 -2.43 11.28 -10.10
CA PRO A 115 -2.12 11.73 -11.45
C PRO A 115 -2.25 10.64 -12.54
N TYR A 116 -2.25 9.37 -12.16
CA TYR A 116 -2.33 8.24 -13.10
C TYR A 116 -3.76 7.75 -13.30
N ARG A 117 -4.58 7.68 -12.24
CA ARG A 117 -5.93 7.11 -12.27
C ARG A 117 -7.01 8.02 -11.68
N GLY A 118 -6.64 9.16 -11.15
CA GLY A 118 -7.60 10.13 -10.60
C GLY A 118 -8.67 10.52 -11.61
N LYS A 119 -9.86 10.84 -11.13
CA LYS A 119 -11.04 11.17 -11.93
C LYS A 119 -11.58 10.00 -12.77
N ASP A 120 -11.22 8.75 -12.43
CA ASP A 120 -11.77 7.55 -13.07
C ASP A 120 -12.83 6.89 -12.18
N PHE A 121 -14.09 7.16 -12.50
CA PHE A 121 -15.24 6.66 -11.73
C PHE A 121 -15.47 5.14 -11.85
N THR A 122 -14.69 4.46 -12.69
CA THR A 122 -14.67 2.99 -12.69
C THR A 122 -14.30 2.44 -11.32
N PHE A 123 -13.39 3.10 -10.60
CA PHE A 123 -13.01 2.72 -9.23
C PHE A 123 -14.10 3.01 -8.19
N PHE A 124 -15.11 3.81 -8.57
CA PHE A 124 -16.31 4.07 -7.77
C PHE A 124 -17.51 3.23 -8.21
N GLY A 125 -17.30 2.13 -8.93
CA GLY A 125 -18.33 1.18 -9.31
C GLY A 125 -19.09 1.48 -10.59
N GLU A 126 -18.65 2.45 -11.41
CA GLU A 126 -19.26 2.69 -12.72
C GLU A 126 -18.89 1.58 -13.73
N ASN A 127 -19.86 1.19 -14.55
CA ASN A 127 -19.73 0.18 -15.60
C ASN A 127 -19.37 -1.23 -15.07
N TRP A 128 -19.63 -1.53 -13.80
CA TRP A 128 -19.48 -2.89 -13.29
C TRP A 128 -20.72 -3.74 -13.60
N ASN A 129 -20.48 -4.94 -14.12
CA ASN A 129 -21.51 -5.95 -14.35
C ASN A 129 -21.35 -7.02 -13.25
N CYS A 130 -22.02 -6.81 -12.11
CA CYS A 130 -21.95 -7.72 -10.98
C CYS A 130 -23.22 -7.65 -10.13
N LYS A 131 -23.44 -8.72 -9.36
CA LYS A 131 -24.54 -8.78 -8.38
C LYS A 131 -24.27 -7.85 -7.19
N GLU A 132 -23.03 -7.86 -6.68
CA GLU A 132 -22.66 -7.08 -5.49
C GLU A 132 -21.43 -6.23 -5.76
N LYS A 133 -21.45 -4.98 -5.25
CA LYS A 133 -20.33 -4.04 -5.25
C LYS A 133 -19.84 -3.87 -3.81
N VAL A 134 -18.55 -4.09 -3.59
CA VAL A 134 -17.93 -3.99 -2.26
C VAL A 134 -16.64 -3.19 -2.34
N SER A 135 -16.32 -2.41 -1.32
CA SER A 135 -14.96 -1.93 -1.11
C SER A 135 -14.33 -2.64 0.08
N TYR A 136 -13.03 -2.93 -0.04
CA TYR A 136 -12.25 -3.48 1.07
C TYR A 136 -10.95 -2.71 1.26
N ALA A 137 -10.82 -2.09 2.44
CA ALA A 137 -9.62 -1.35 2.84
C ALA A 137 -9.16 -0.32 1.79
N THR A 138 -10.11 0.29 1.08
CA THR A 138 -9.86 1.32 0.07
C THR A 138 -9.50 2.65 0.74
N SER A 139 -8.79 3.54 0.05
CA SER A 139 -8.38 4.83 0.60
C SER A 139 -8.54 5.95 -0.41
N PHE A 140 -8.87 7.15 0.09
CA PHE A 140 -8.79 8.40 -0.68
C PHE A 140 -7.36 8.95 -0.79
N GLY A 141 -6.39 8.33 -0.09
CA GLY A 141 -4.99 8.72 -0.14
C GLY A 141 -4.76 10.16 0.32
N ALA A 142 -4.10 10.97 -0.50
CA ALA A 142 -3.85 12.37 -0.24
C ALA A 142 -4.99 13.31 -0.71
N THR A 143 -6.13 12.80 -1.14
CA THR A 143 -7.28 13.62 -1.52
C THR A 143 -7.90 14.23 -0.28
N ASN A 144 -7.93 15.56 -0.20
CA ASN A 144 -8.54 16.29 0.92
C ASN A 144 -9.93 16.85 0.56
N ASP A 145 -10.18 17.07 -0.72
CA ASP A 145 -11.42 17.65 -1.21
C ASP A 145 -11.93 16.90 -2.44
N ILE A 146 -13.22 16.58 -2.43
CA ILE A 146 -13.96 15.94 -3.51
C ILE A 146 -15.15 16.80 -3.98
N ALA A 147 -15.16 18.12 -3.65
CA ALA A 147 -16.31 19.02 -3.82
C ALA A 147 -16.97 18.91 -5.18
N ASP A 148 -16.23 19.04 -6.27
CA ASP A 148 -16.74 18.99 -7.65
C ASP A 148 -17.44 17.68 -8.03
N PHE A 149 -17.15 16.61 -7.30
CA PHE A 149 -17.59 15.23 -7.63
C PHE A 149 -18.35 14.56 -6.51
N LYS A 150 -18.60 15.27 -5.42
CA LYS A 150 -19.31 14.80 -4.23
C LYS A 150 -20.63 14.11 -4.59
N VAL A 151 -21.45 14.73 -5.43
CA VAL A 151 -22.75 14.18 -5.84
C VAL A 151 -22.58 12.87 -6.61
N ARG A 152 -21.64 12.81 -7.56
CA ARG A 152 -21.39 11.61 -8.38
C ARG A 152 -20.79 10.49 -7.56
N ILE A 153 -19.82 10.77 -6.70
CA ILE A 153 -19.23 9.79 -5.78
C ILE A 153 -20.31 9.22 -4.86
N LYS A 154 -21.11 10.08 -4.21
CA LYS A 154 -22.21 9.66 -3.34
C LYS A 154 -23.21 8.78 -4.08
N LYS A 155 -23.64 9.16 -5.29
CA LYS A 155 -24.56 8.38 -6.12
C LYS A 155 -24.02 6.97 -6.39
N ASN A 156 -22.74 6.88 -6.73
CA ASN A 156 -22.11 5.60 -7.06
C ASN A 156 -21.94 4.70 -5.82
N LEU A 157 -21.47 5.28 -4.71
CA LEU A 157 -21.20 4.53 -3.48
C LEU A 157 -22.48 4.04 -2.78
N LYS A 158 -23.61 4.70 -2.97
CA LYS A 158 -24.93 4.20 -2.50
C LYS A 158 -25.30 2.83 -3.06
N ASN A 159 -24.71 2.41 -4.17
CA ASN A 159 -24.94 1.10 -4.79
C ASN A 159 -23.99 0.01 -4.28
N PHE A 160 -23.14 0.33 -3.29
CA PHE A 160 -22.27 -0.66 -2.67
C PHE A 160 -23.02 -1.36 -1.53
N SER A 161 -22.92 -2.68 -1.48
CA SER A 161 -23.51 -3.48 -0.40
C SER A 161 -22.70 -3.38 0.90
N SER A 162 -21.40 -3.09 0.80
CA SER A 162 -20.52 -2.87 1.95
C SER A 162 -19.35 -1.96 1.55
N ILE A 163 -19.03 -1.03 2.45
CA ILE A 163 -17.93 -0.08 2.27
C ILE A 163 -16.99 -0.16 3.47
N SER A 164 -15.78 -0.66 3.24
CA SER A 164 -14.70 -0.57 4.21
C SER A 164 -13.47 0.12 3.65
N ILE A 165 -12.80 0.86 4.51
CA ILE A 165 -11.66 1.72 4.24
C ILE A 165 -10.53 1.42 5.22
N ARG A 166 -9.28 1.83 4.90
CA ARG A 166 -8.12 1.49 5.74
C ARG A 166 -7.59 2.63 6.60
N ASP A 167 -8.20 3.81 6.53
CA ASP A 167 -7.72 4.99 7.27
C ASP A 167 -8.85 5.94 7.66
N PHE A 168 -8.64 6.63 8.78
CA PHE A 168 -9.61 7.56 9.36
C PHE A 168 -9.81 8.83 8.51
N HIS A 169 -8.81 9.21 7.70
CA HIS A 169 -8.94 10.32 6.77
C HIS A 169 -10.01 10.01 5.72
N SER A 170 -9.98 8.81 5.13
CA SER A 170 -11.02 8.34 4.20
C SER A 170 -12.39 8.23 4.86
N LYS A 171 -12.44 7.82 6.15
CA LYS A 171 -13.68 7.79 6.94
C LYS A 171 -14.31 9.16 7.00
N LYS A 172 -13.54 10.19 7.37
CA LYS A 172 -14.02 11.57 7.45
C LYS A 172 -14.64 12.04 6.13
N ILE A 173 -13.98 11.81 4.99
CA ILE A 173 -14.50 12.17 3.67
C ILE A 173 -15.85 11.48 3.39
N LEU A 174 -16.00 10.20 3.72
CA LEU A 174 -17.25 9.47 3.52
C LEU A 174 -18.37 9.94 4.44
N ASP A 175 -18.06 10.22 5.70
CA ASP A 175 -19.02 10.76 6.67
C ASP A 175 -19.55 12.13 6.23
N GLU A 176 -18.70 13.02 5.70
CA GLU A 176 -19.08 14.35 5.17
C GLU A 176 -20.05 14.28 3.99
N ILE A 177 -20.04 13.16 3.25
CA ILE A 177 -21.00 12.93 2.16
C ILE A 177 -22.16 12.02 2.57
N GLY A 178 -22.23 11.62 3.84
CA GLY A 178 -23.30 10.78 4.38
C GLY A 178 -23.27 9.36 3.80
N ILE A 179 -22.09 8.76 3.68
CA ILE A 179 -21.87 7.37 3.31
C ILE A 179 -21.31 6.62 4.52
N SER A 180 -22.05 5.64 5.00
CA SER A 180 -21.59 4.76 6.09
C SER A 180 -20.43 3.89 5.64
N SER A 181 -19.40 3.79 6.47
CA SER A 181 -18.22 2.96 6.20
C SER A 181 -17.54 2.52 7.47
N GLU A 182 -16.78 1.45 7.40
CA GLU A 182 -15.99 0.88 8.50
C GLU A 182 -14.50 1.01 8.23
N VAL A 183 -13.71 1.31 9.27
CA VAL A 183 -12.25 1.29 9.19
C VAL A 183 -11.77 -0.12 9.48
N VAL A 184 -11.05 -0.72 8.54
CA VAL A 184 -10.52 -2.08 8.64
C VAL A 184 -9.01 -2.09 8.38
N LEU A 185 -8.35 -3.15 8.79
CA LEU A 185 -6.92 -3.33 8.52
C LEU A 185 -6.64 -3.57 7.02
N ASP A 186 -5.50 -3.06 6.56
CA ASP A 186 -4.97 -3.42 5.25
C ASP A 186 -4.78 -4.96 5.17
N PRO A 187 -5.10 -5.61 4.03
CA PRO A 187 -5.04 -7.07 3.92
C PRO A 187 -3.63 -7.64 4.17
N THR A 188 -2.58 -6.84 4.00
CA THR A 188 -1.21 -7.26 4.33
C THR A 188 -1.03 -7.57 5.81
N PHE A 189 -1.85 -6.98 6.68
CA PHE A 189 -1.82 -7.27 8.10
C PHE A 189 -2.31 -8.68 8.44
N MET A 190 -3.30 -9.17 7.70
CA MET A 190 -3.95 -10.46 7.94
C MET A 190 -3.30 -11.64 7.23
N TRP A 191 -2.51 -11.38 6.17
CA TRP A 191 -1.87 -12.44 5.40
C TRP A 191 -0.56 -12.87 6.05
N ASP A 192 -0.37 -14.19 6.23
CA ASP A 192 0.89 -14.77 6.69
C ASP A 192 1.85 -14.93 5.48
N PHE A 193 2.89 -14.12 5.45
CA PHE A 193 3.88 -14.12 4.35
C PHE A 193 4.93 -15.21 4.48
N LYS A 194 4.95 -15.97 5.59
CA LYS A 194 5.98 -16.99 5.87
C LYS A 194 7.39 -16.40 5.78
N GLU A 195 7.58 -15.26 6.42
CA GLU A 195 8.84 -14.51 6.40
C GLU A 195 10.02 -15.35 6.87
N LYS A 196 11.16 -15.14 6.24
CA LYS A 196 12.42 -15.81 6.56
C LYS A 196 13.40 -14.82 7.16
N LYS A 197 14.17 -15.30 8.14
CA LYS A 197 15.28 -14.53 8.68
C LYS A 197 16.42 -14.50 7.66
N ILE A 198 16.94 -13.30 7.39
CA ILE A 198 18.07 -13.08 6.48
C ILE A 198 19.29 -12.67 7.31
N ASP A 199 20.38 -13.43 7.21
CA ASP A 199 21.63 -13.16 7.90
C ASP A 199 22.68 -12.43 7.02
N PHE A 200 22.27 -11.97 5.83
CA PHE A 200 23.15 -11.31 4.86
C PHE A 200 23.81 -10.04 5.41
N LEU A 201 23.10 -9.29 6.24
CA LEU A 201 23.60 -8.03 6.81
C LEU A 201 23.29 -8.02 8.32
N ARG A 202 24.32 -8.04 9.15
CA ARG A 202 24.13 -7.86 10.60
C ARG A 202 23.96 -6.38 10.93
N ASN A 203 23.04 -6.05 11.85
CA ASN A 203 22.83 -4.68 12.37
C ASN A 203 22.55 -3.65 11.29
N TYR A 204 21.54 -3.84 10.46
CA TYR A 204 21.16 -2.85 9.46
C TYR A 204 19.80 -2.19 9.74
N VAL A 205 19.63 -1.02 9.14
CA VAL A 205 18.39 -0.28 9.05
C VAL A 205 17.79 -0.52 7.66
N PHE A 206 16.55 -0.98 7.62
CA PHE A 206 15.78 -1.07 6.37
C PHE A 206 15.18 0.30 6.05
N VAL A 207 15.60 0.91 4.94
CA VAL A 207 15.19 2.24 4.51
C VAL A 207 14.21 2.11 3.35
N TYR A 208 12.98 2.63 3.51
CA TYR A 208 11.95 2.52 2.48
C TYR A 208 11.04 3.75 2.40
N GLY A 209 11.04 4.42 1.26
CA GLY A 209 10.30 5.65 0.99
C GLY A 209 11.16 6.72 0.35
N TYR A 210 10.68 7.95 0.33
CA TYR A 210 11.38 9.11 -0.20
C TYR A 210 11.85 10.01 0.95
N PHE A 211 13.09 10.45 0.89
CA PHE A 211 13.71 11.27 1.91
C PHE A 211 14.38 12.47 1.26
N ASP A 212 14.13 13.65 1.79
CA ASP A 212 14.86 14.85 1.39
C ASP A 212 16.33 14.81 1.86
N THR A 213 17.12 15.74 1.39
CA THR A 213 18.57 15.79 1.69
C THR A 213 18.85 15.95 3.19
N ASN A 214 18.06 16.74 3.92
CA ASN A 214 18.29 16.97 5.34
C ASN A 214 17.94 15.74 6.18
N THR A 215 16.79 15.13 5.88
CA THR A 215 16.38 13.86 6.48
C THR A 215 17.39 12.75 6.22
N SER A 216 17.88 12.62 4.98
CA SER A 216 18.92 11.63 4.62
C SER A 216 20.20 11.84 5.41
N LYS A 217 20.66 13.10 5.57
CA LYS A 217 21.84 13.43 6.39
C LYS A 217 21.65 13.04 7.86
N SER A 218 20.48 13.30 8.45
CA SER A 218 20.17 12.92 9.84
C SER A 218 20.18 11.40 10.01
N ILE A 219 19.63 10.66 9.07
CA ILE A 219 19.65 9.18 9.07
C ILE A 219 21.08 8.66 8.99
N ILE A 220 21.88 9.17 8.04
CA ILE A 220 23.29 8.76 7.87
C ILE A 220 24.09 9.03 9.15
N LYS A 221 23.93 10.22 9.73
CA LYS A 221 24.60 10.60 10.99
C LYS A 221 24.25 9.62 12.12
N TYR A 222 22.95 9.35 12.32
CA TYR A 222 22.49 8.40 13.33
C TYR A 222 23.05 6.99 13.10
N CYS A 223 23.00 6.49 11.88
CA CYS A 223 23.49 5.16 11.55
C CYS A 223 25.00 5.03 11.80
N LYS A 224 25.81 6.01 11.39
CA LYS A 224 27.26 6.04 11.65
C LYS A 224 27.57 6.03 13.14
N GLN A 225 26.89 6.86 13.93
CA GLN A 225 27.10 6.95 15.39
C GLN A 225 26.72 5.67 16.14
N ASN A 226 25.84 4.83 15.57
CA ASN A 226 25.37 3.59 16.18
C ASN A 226 25.91 2.32 15.50
N ASN A 227 26.91 2.44 14.64
CA ASN A 227 27.51 1.34 13.87
C ASN A 227 26.46 0.49 13.12
N LEU A 228 25.54 1.17 12.43
CA LEU A 228 24.47 0.58 11.65
C LEU A 228 24.72 0.80 10.15
N LYS A 229 24.48 -0.21 9.33
CA LYS A 229 24.44 -0.08 7.87
C LYS A 229 23.02 0.24 7.41
N THR A 230 22.91 0.96 6.31
CA THR A 230 21.64 1.26 5.66
C THR A 230 21.43 0.36 4.46
N PHE A 231 20.25 -0.26 4.36
CA PHE A 231 19.81 -1.08 3.23
C PHE A 231 18.52 -0.53 2.63
N THR A 232 18.46 -0.42 1.32
CA THR A 232 17.24 -0.02 0.62
C THR A 232 17.00 -0.85 -0.65
N PRO A 233 15.73 -1.23 -0.95
CA PRO A 233 15.35 -1.81 -2.23
C PRO A 233 15.08 -0.76 -3.33
N GLN A 234 15.20 0.52 -3.01
CA GLN A 234 14.83 1.63 -3.90
C GLN A 234 16.05 2.35 -4.45
N SER A 235 16.15 2.44 -5.78
CA SER A 235 17.22 3.16 -6.46
C SER A 235 17.22 4.67 -6.23
N SER A 236 16.16 5.25 -5.68
CA SER A 236 16.09 6.66 -5.27
C SER A 236 16.97 6.98 -4.05
N ASN A 237 17.21 6.01 -3.18
CA ASN A 237 17.99 6.19 -1.95
C ASN A 237 19.44 5.73 -2.14
N LYS A 238 20.14 6.30 -3.17
CA LYS A 238 21.55 5.96 -3.51
C LYS A 238 22.54 6.27 -2.38
N TRP A 239 22.13 7.02 -1.38
CA TRP A 239 22.91 7.37 -0.20
C TRP A 239 23.01 6.24 0.83
N CYS A 240 22.21 5.17 0.68
CA CYS A 240 22.31 3.98 1.51
C CYS A 240 23.56 3.15 1.17
N ASP A 241 24.11 2.46 2.18
CA ASP A 241 25.30 1.60 2.03
C ASP A 241 25.04 0.45 1.06
N VAL A 242 23.83 -0.10 1.06
CA VAL A 242 23.42 -1.18 0.18
C VAL A 242 22.13 -0.81 -0.54
N VAL A 243 22.17 -0.85 -1.88
CA VAL A 243 21.01 -0.63 -2.76
C VAL A 243 20.82 -1.86 -3.63
N LEU A 244 19.77 -2.63 -3.42
CA LEU A 244 19.56 -3.90 -4.10
C LEU A 244 18.09 -4.09 -4.49
N ALA A 245 17.79 -4.27 -5.77
CA ALA A 245 16.47 -4.65 -6.23
C ALA A 245 16.15 -6.09 -5.78
N ILE A 246 15.09 -6.24 -5.01
CA ILE A 246 14.64 -7.51 -4.40
C ILE A 246 13.22 -7.85 -4.85
N SER A 247 12.79 -9.09 -4.68
CA SER A 247 11.39 -9.50 -4.92
C SER A 247 10.47 -9.02 -3.79
N PRO A 248 9.14 -9.02 -4.01
CA PRO A 248 8.21 -8.68 -2.94
C PRO A 248 8.31 -9.58 -1.71
N THR A 249 8.61 -10.86 -1.87
CA THR A 249 8.84 -11.77 -0.74
C THR A 249 10.11 -11.40 0.02
N GLU A 250 11.22 -11.21 -0.71
CA GLU A 250 12.48 -10.76 -0.10
C GLU A 250 12.32 -9.40 0.60
N TRP A 251 11.46 -8.50 0.08
CA TRP A 251 11.19 -7.22 0.73
C TRP A 251 10.63 -7.42 2.15
N VAL A 252 9.72 -8.37 2.31
CA VAL A 252 9.17 -8.74 3.63
C VAL A 252 10.28 -9.33 4.51
N ASP A 253 11.08 -10.26 3.98
CA ASP A 253 12.16 -10.94 4.69
C ASP A 253 13.23 -9.95 5.18
N TYR A 254 13.65 -9.01 4.32
CA TYR A 254 14.62 -7.97 4.69
C TYR A 254 14.06 -7.00 5.73
N LEU A 255 12.81 -6.56 5.60
CA LEU A 255 12.18 -5.71 6.61
C LEU A 255 12.08 -6.46 7.95
N PHE A 256 11.61 -7.70 7.93
CA PHE A 256 11.48 -8.55 9.13
C PHE A 256 12.84 -8.78 9.82
N SER A 257 13.91 -8.99 9.06
CA SER A 257 15.25 -9.27 9.58
C SER A 257 16.01 -8.02 10.03
N SER A 258 15.58 -6.81 9.64
CA SER A 258 16.27 -5.57 9.98
C SER A 258 16.27 -5.30 11.49
N LYS A 259 17.26 -4.55 11.98
CA LYS A 259 17.28 -4.06 13.36
C LYS A 259 16.25 -2.96 13.56
N TYR A 260 16.21 -1.99 12.64
CA TYR A 260 15.28 -0.87 12.62
C TYR A 260 14.71 -0.67 11.23
N VAL A 261 13.53 -0.02 11.14
CA VAL A 261 12.92 0.39 9.89
C VAL A 261 12.79 1.90 9.87
N PHE A 262 13.35 2.55 8.84
CA PHE A 262 13.16 3.98 8.57
C PHE A 262 12.34 4.12 7.32
N THR A 263 11.16 4.69 7.43
CA THR A 263 10.21 4.72 6.32
C THR A 263 9.42 6.03 6.25
N SER A 264 9.13 6.47 5.03
CA SER A 264 8.16 7.53 4.76
C SER A 264 6.91 6.97 4.04
N SER A 265 6.75 5.63 3.99
CA SER A 265 5.66 4.99 3.26
C SER A 265 4.61 4.36 4.19
N PHE A 266 3.37 4.29 3.71
CA PHE A 266 2.30 3.60 4.41
C PHE A 266 2.65 2.11 4.67
N HIS A 267 3.02 1.36 3.65
CA HIS A 267 3.29 -0.08 3.83
C HIS A 267 4.57 -0.36 4.64
N GLY A 268 5.59 0.49 4.55
CA GLY A 268 6.75 0.38 5.44
C GLY A 268 6.34 0.49 6.91
N THR A 269 5.42 1.42 7.23
CA THR A 269 4.86 1.58 8.58
C THR A 269 4.00 0.38 8.97
N ILE A 270 3.05 -0.05 8.10
CA ILE A 270 2.15 -1.18 8.39
C ILE A 270 2.92 -2.47 8.68
N PHE A 271 3.93 -2.79 7.88
CA PHE A 271 4.77 -3.97 8.10
C PHE A 271 5.64 -3.84 9.35
N SER A 272 6.12 -2.63 9.68
CA SER A 272 6.83 -2.38 10.94
C SER A 272 5.93 -2.65 12.14
N ILE A 273 4.68 -2.19 12.10
CA ILE A 273 3.67 -2.44 13.12
C ILE A 273 3.35 -3.94 13.20
N LYS A 274 3.07 -4.59 12.07
CA LYS A 274 2.75 -6.02 11.99
C LYS A 274 3.83 -6.89 12.64
N TYR A 275 5.09 -6.61 12.35
CA TYR A 275 6.23 -7.39 12.86
C TYR A 275 6.83 -6.82 14.14
N ARG A 276 6.18 -5.82 14.75
CA ARG A 276 6.64 -5.16 15.98
C ARG A 276 8.09 -4.69 15.89
N LYS A 277 8.46 -4.16 14.73
CA LYS A 277 9.80 -3.59 14.51
C LYS A 277 9.89 -2.21 15.13
N ASN A 278 11.02 -1.91 15.76
CA ASN A 278 11.34 -0.53 16.11
C ASN A 278 11.56 0.26 14.82
N PHE A 279 10.79 1.33 14.63
CA PHE A 279 10.79 2.10 13.40
C PHE A 279 10.73 3.60 13.65
N ILE A 280 11.08 4.39 12.64
CA ILE A 280 10.79 5.82 12.56
C ILE A 280 10.03 6.08 11.27
N TYR A 281 8.90 6.76 11.39
CA TYR A 281 8.16 7.26 10.26
C TYR A 281 8.55 8.72 9.98
N PHE A 282 8.97 8.99 8.74
CA PHE A 282 9.31 10.32 8.25
C PHE A 282 8.18 10.89 7.43
N TRP A 283 7.99 12.21 7.50
CA TRP A 283 6.92 12.88 6.78
C TRP A 283 7.03 12.67 5.27
N ASP A 284 5.89 12.36 4.64
CA ASP A 284 5.71 12.30 3.20
C ASP A 284 4.29 12.72 2.83
N TYR A 285 4.16 13.61 1.86
CA TYR A 285 2.86 14.19 1.46
C TYR A 285 1.80 13.13 1.13
N TRP A 286 2.18 12.05 0.44
CA TRP A 286 1.25 11.03 -0.03
C TRP A 286 0.82 10.05 1.06
N SER A 287 1.60 9.88 2.09
CA SER A 287 1.36 8.88 3.13
C SER A 287 0.93 9.48 4.47
N PHE A 288 1.21 10.77 4.73
CA PHE A 288 1.07 11.39 6.03
C PHE A 288 -0.31 11.20 6.67
N ASN A 289 -1.39 11.61 5.99
CA ASN A 289 -2.74 11.55 6.56
C ASN A 289 -3.14 10.12 6.99
N LYS A 290 -2.73 9.10 6.21
CA LYS A 290 -3.02 7.70 6.49
C LYS A 290 -2.20 7.16 7.66
N VAL A 291 -0.91 7.49 7.68
CA VAL A 291 0.02 6.97 8.68
C VAL A 291 -0.16 7.68 10.02
N TYR A 292 -0.23 9.00 10.02
CA TYR A 292 -0.33 9.78 11.26
C TYR A 292 -1.54 9.36 12.11
N ASN A 293 -2.70 9.19 11.47
CA ASN A 293 -3.91 8.74 12.16
C ASN A 293 -3.78 7.32 12.74
N ILE A 294 -3.08 6.42 12.05
CA ILE A 294 -2.80 5.07 12.57
C ILE A 294 -1.85 5.13 13.76
N LEU A 295 -0.77 5.94 13.66
CA LEU A 295 0.16 6.13 14.77
C LEU A 295 -0.53 6.73 16.00
N GLU A 296 -1.45 7.67 15.79
CA GLU A 296 -2.26 8.25 16.86
C GLU A 296 -3.17 7.22 17.52
N HIS A 297 -3.94 6.48 16.73
CA HIS A 297 -4.85 5.45 17.22
C HIS A 297 -4.11 4.36 18.02
N LEU A 298 -2.92 3.98 17.57
CA LEU A 298 -2.10 2.95 18.22
C LEU A 298 -1.19 3.52 19.33
N SER A 299 -1.27 4.80 19.66
CA SER A 299 -0.37 5.48 20.63
C SER A 299 1.12 5.42 20.27
N LEU A 300 1.43 5.46 18.98
CA LEU A 300 2.78 5.38 18.40
C LEU A 300 3.27 6.70 17.81
N LYS A 301 2.68 7.86 18.17
CA LYS A 301 3.10 9.16 17.62
C LYS A 301 4.57 9.51 17.88
N ASN A 302 5.17 8.96 18.93
CA ASN A 302 6.57 9.12 19.22
C ASN A 302 7.51 8.51 18.16
N HIS A 303 6.99 7.67 17.26
CA HIS A 303 7.70 7.15 16.11
C HIS A 303 7.71 8.10 14.89
N PHE A 304 6.96 9.20 14.95
CA PHE A 304 6.99 10.23 13.92
C PHE A 304 8.21 11.13 14.08
N PHE A 305 9.05 11.21 13.05
CA PHE A 305 10.27 12.01 13.07
C PHE A 305 9.95 13.50 13.10
N GLN A 306 10.34 14.15 14.18
CA GLN A 306 10.26 15.60 14.34
C GLN A 306 11.67 16.24 14.33
N ASN A 307 12.63 15.57 14.96
CA ASN A 307 14.04 15.96 15.03
C ASN A 307 14.88 14.76 15.47
N GLU A 308 16.21 14.96 15.61
CA GLU A 308 17.14 13.88 16.00
C GLU A 308 16.82 13.22 17.37
N ASN A 309 16.09 13.89 18.26
CA ASN A 309 15.67 13.29 19.53
C ASN A 309 14.66 12.14 19.34
N THR A 310 13.94 12.12 18.22
CA THR A 310 13.00 11.02 17.89
C THR A 310 13.72 9.68 17.84
N PHE A 311 15.01 9.63 17.48
CA PHE A 311 15.76 8.38 17.44
C PHE A 311 15.92 7.71 18.82
N LYS A 312 15.65 8.42 19.92
CA LYS A 312 15.66 7.84 21.29
C LYS A 312 14.61 6.75 21.45
N VAL A 313 13.52 6.79 20.67
CA VAL A 313 12.46 5.75 20.72
C VAL A 313 12.98 4.37 20.34
N LEU A 314 14.00 4.30 19.47
CA LEU A 314 14.58 3.04 19.00
C LEU A 314 15.33 2.27 20.11
N LYS A 315 15.69 2.92 21.20
CA LYS A 315 16.41 2.33 22.37
C LYS A 315 15.45 1.78 23.43
N LYS A 316 14.14 2.01 23.31
CA LYS A 316 13.14 1.52 24.26
C LYS A 316 12.82 0.05 23.98
N GLU A 317 12.93 -0.81 25.00
CA GLU A 317 12.68 -2.27 24.85
C GLU A 317 11.22 -2.62 24.61
N ASN A 318 10.25 -1.82 25.08
CA ASN A 318 8.81 -2.05 24.93
C ASN A 318 8.11 -0.89 24.23
N THR A 319 8.38 -0.72 22.94
CA THR A 319 7.79 0.35 22.14
C THR A 319 6.29 0.14 21.89
N PHE A 320 5.86 -1.13 21.86
CA PHE A 320 4.46 -1.54 21.69
C PHE A 320 3.86 -1.81 23.07
N GLN A 321 3.01 -0.89 23.54
CA GLN A 321 2.39 -0.93 24.87
C GLN A 321 1.48 -2.15 25.03
N ASN A 322 1.13 -2.50 26.28
CA ASN A 322 0.31 -3.68 26.59
C ASN A 322 -1.08 -3.66 25.94
N ASP A 323 -1.65 -2.47 25.67
CA ASP A 323 -2.93 -2.28 25.00
C ASP A 323 -2.86 -2.37 23.46
N PHE A 324 -1.65 -2.46 22.88
CA PHE A 324 -1.44 -2.54 21.44
C PHE A 324 -2.24 -3.67 20.78
N LYS A 325 -2.23 -4.85 21.40
CA LYS A 325 -2.95 -6.02 20.86
C LYS A 325 -4.47 -5.78 20.85
N SER A 326 -5.02 -5.16 21.91
CA SER A 326 -6.46 -4.84 21.97
C SER A 326 -6.85 -3.79 20.93
N LYS A 327 -6.02 -2.76 20.73
CA LYS A 327 -6.23 -1.74 19.70
C LYS A 327 -6.17 -2.30 18.27
N ILE A 328 -5.25 -3.23 18.02
CA ILE A 328 -5.24 -3.94 16.73
C ILE A 328 -6.48 -4.81 16.58
N ASN A 329 -6.87 -5.55 17.61
CA ASN A 329 -8.05 -6.42 17.57
C ASN A 329 -9.33 -5.60 17.33
N SER A 330 -9.47 -4.41 17.92
CA SER A 330 -10.63 -3.55 17.66
C SER A 330 -10.77 -3.14 16.18
N LEU A 331 -9.66 -3.05 15.45
CA LEU A 331 -9.68 -2.84 13.99
C LEU A 331 -9.92 -4.13 13.19
N ILE A 332 -9.74 -5.30 13.82
CA ILE A 332 -10.03 -6.62 13.22
C ILE A 332 -11.50 -6.98 13.44
N ASP A 333 -12.04 -6.71 14.63
CA ASP A 333 -13.37 -7.15 15.05
C ASP A 333 -14.50 -6.34 14.40
N ASN A 334 -14.19 -5.19 13.80
CA ASN A 334 -15.09 -4.43 12.93
C ASN A 334 -15.28 -5.09 11.54
N ARG A 335 -15.49 -6.43 11.49
CA ARG A 335 -15.64 -7.21 10.25
C ARG A 335 -17.10 -7.51 9.91
#